data_254579b5f4ef05787fa91b2ca8deeb1b
#
_entry.id   254579b5f4ef05787fa91b2ca8deeb1b
#
_cell.length_a   1.000
_cell.length_b   1.000
_cell.length_c   1.000
_cell.angle_alpha   90.00
_cell.angle_beta   90.00
_cell.angle_gamma   90.00
#
_symmetry.space_group_name_H-M   'P 1'
#
loop_
_entity.id
_entity.type
_entity.pdbx_description
1 polymer ?
#
loop_
_entity_poly.entity_id
_entity_poly.type
_entity_poly.pdbx_seq_one_letter_code
_entity_poly.pdbx_strand_id
1 'polypeptide(L)'
;LKEFADYRQQTFADNRVKNGRKYCSTTSGGEAVYALKSKSEINLVMLQEDITKGQRVEAFTVEALTDNGWKEVGKGTTIGYKRMLRFPAVNANKLRVRIDECRLTAYVSQVAAYYAEPLQEETTKEDWNNLPRSGWKQVAASPLTIDLGKTVTLSSFTYAPSKAEVKPTMAFRYQFFVSMDGKSWKEVPASGEFSNIMHNPLPQTVAFSQKVQARFIKLEATTPDATVAKVNMNEIGVMVIP
;
A
#
# COMPACT_ATOMS: atom_id res chain seq x y z
N LEU A 1 8.19 -5.64 -16.91
CA LEU A 1 7.18 -4.83 -17.62
C LEU A 1 6.26 -5.70 -18.50
N LYS A 2 6.79 -6.68 -19.25
CA LYS A 2 6.00 -7.58 -20.09
C LYS A 2 5.02 -8.41 -19.24
N GLU A 3 5.51 -9.07 -18.21
CA GLU A 3 4.67 -9.86 -17.28
C GLU A 3 3.53 -9.05 -16.66
N PHE A 4 3.80 -7.79 -16.29
CA PHE A 4 2.77 -6.91 -15.79
C PHE A 4 1.76 -6.50 -16.86
N ALA A 5 2.20 -6.29 -18.10
CA ALA A 5 1.31 -6.01 -19.22
C ALA A 5 0.42 -7.22 -19.52
N ASP A 6 0.97 -8.42 -19.54
CA ASP A 6 0.25 -9.69 -19.75
C ASP A 6 -0.77 -9.92 -18.62
N TYR A 7 -0.37 -9.72 -17.37
CA TYR A 7 -1.26 -9.78 -16.21
C TYR A 7 -2.45 -8.81 -16.32
N ARG A 8 -2.19 -7.55 -16.70
CA ARG A 8 -3.26 -6.58 -16.93
C ARG A 8 -4.20 -7.01 -18.04
N GLN A 9 -3.65 -7.47 -19.17
CA GLN A 9 -4.45 -7.91 -20.30
C GLN A 9 -5.35 -9.08 -19.91
N GLN A 10 -4.84 -10.07 -19.20
CA GLN A 10 -5.62 -11.21 -18.70
C GLN A 10 -6.71 -10.78 -17.71
N THR A 11 -6.36 -9.95 -16.73
CA THR A 11 -7.30 -9.47 -15.71
C THR A 11 -8.50 -8.76 -16.32
N PHE A 12 -8.29 -7.91 -17.32
CA PHE A 12 -9.34 -7.08 -17.90
C PHE A 12 -9.97 -7.66 -19.18
N ALA A 13 -9.56 -8.85 -19.61
CA ALA A 13 -10.09 -9.51 -20.81
C ALA A 13 -11.58 -9.88 -20.67
N ASP A 14 -12.00 -10.37 -19.49
CA ASP A 14 -13.36 -10.83 -19.23
C ASP A 14 -14.08 -9.97 -18.18
N ASN A 15 -14.79 -8.95 -18.66
CA ASN A 15 -15.74 -8.25 -17.80
C ASN A 15 -16.95 -9.14 -17.54
N ARG A 16 -17.15 -9.52 -16.30
CA ARG A 16 -18.22 -10.43 -15.84
C ARG A 16 -19.58 -9.77 -15.68
N VAL A 17 -19.66 -8.44 -15.71
CA VAL A 17 -20.94 -7.73 -15.70
C VAL A 17 -21.64 -7.87 -17.07
N LYS A 18 -22.88 -8.34 -17.05
CA LYS A 18 -23.73 -8.41 -18.25
C LYS A 18 -24.07 -6.98 -18.70
N ASN A 19 -23.80 -6.66 -19.96
CA ASN A 19 -24.01 -5.29 -20.49
C ASN A 19 -23.22 -4.24 -19.70
N GLY A 20 -21.90 -4.43 -19.59
CA GLY A 20 -20.97 -3.71 -18.73
C GLY A 20 -20.88 -2.19 -18.89
N ARG A 21 -21.67 -1.59 -19.78
CA ARG A 21 -21.89 -0.16 -19.89
C ARG A 21 -23.37 0.13 -19.67
N LYS A 22 -23.72 0.50 -18.46
CA LYS A 22 -25.06 0.99 -18.17
C LYS A 22 -24.94 2.37 -17.57
N TYR A 23 -25.49 3.33 -18.24
CA TYR A 23 -25.63 4.67 -17.73
C TYR A 23 -26.67 4.67 -16.60
N CYS A 24 -26.29 5.11 -15.44
CA CYS A 24 -27.16 5.27 -14.28
C CYS A 24 -27.06 6.70 -13.78
N SER A 25 -28.19 7.35 -13.65
CA SER A 25 -28.33 8.66 -13.00
C SER A 25 -28.99 8.42 -11.65
N THR A 26 -28.40 8.92 -10.57
CA THR A 26 -28.94 8.75 -9.24
C THR A 26 -28.63 9.95 -8.35
N THR A 27 -29.42 10.09 -7.30
CA THR A 27 -29.19 11.03 -6.20
C THR A 27 -28.66 10.30 -4.98
N SER A 28 -28.34 11.02 -3.90
CA SER A 28 -27.94 10.40 -2.62
C SER A 28 -28.98 9.35 -2.18
N GLY A 29 -28.50 8.17 -1.76
CA GLY A 29 -29.32 7.02 -1.41
C GLY A 29 -29.82 6.19 -2.61
N GLY A 30 -29.53 6.61 -3.84
CA GLY A 30 -29.89 5.86 -5.04
C GLY A 30 -28.99 4.65 -5.27
N GLU A 31 -29.56 3.55 -5.80
CA GLU A 31 -28.82 2.34 -6.11
C GLU A 31 -29.12 1.81 -7.52
N ALA A 32 -28.16 1.06 -8.07
CA ALA A 32 -28.32 0.34 -9.31
C ALA A 32 -27.80 -1.09 -9.16
N VAL A 33 -28.55 -2.05 -9.72
CA VAL A 33 -28.20 -3.47 -9.69
C VAL A 33 -27.79 -3.94 -11.06
N TYR A 34 -26.66 -4.62 -11.14
CA TYR A 34 -26.05 -5.16 -12.35
C TYR A 34 -25.98 -6.67 -12.28
N ALA A 35 -26.57 -7.35 -13.23
CA ALA A 35 -26.42 -8.82 -13.33
C ALA A 35 -25.03 -9.18 -13.82
N LEU A 36 -24.45 -10.24 -13.30
CA LEU A 36 -23.28 -10.90 -13.88
C LEU A 36 -23.72 -11.81 -15.03
N LYS A 37 -22.83 -12.14 -15.96
CA LYS A 37 -23.09 -13.04 -17.10
C LYS A 37 -23.51 -14.42 -16.62
N SER A 38 -22.90 -14.87 -15.52
CA SER A 38 -23.21 -16.09 -14.78
C SER A 38 -22.83 -15.89 -13.31
N LYS A 39 -23.18 -16.84 -12.45
CA LYS A 39 -22.58 -16.89 -11.10
C LYS A 39 -21.07 -17.03 -11.26
N SER A 40 -20.34 -16.08 -10.79
CA SER A 40 -18.91 -15.94 -11.04
C SER A 40 -18.16 -15.52 -9.80
N GLU A 41 -16.96 -16.03 -9.65
CA GLU A 41 -16.02 -15.53 -8.65
C GLU A 41 -15.45 -14.17 -9.11
N ILE A 42 -15.53 -13.17 -8.25
CA ILE A 42 -15.02 -11.82 -8.50
C ILE A 42 -14.25 -11.32 -7.29
N ASN A 43 -13.21 -10.52 -7.53
CA ASN A 43 -12.41 -9.87 -6.48
C ASN A 43 -11.95 -8.44 -6.86
N LEU A 44 -12.45 -7.94 -7.99
CA LEU A 44 -12.13 -6.62 -8.50
C LEU A 44 -13.37 -6.00 -9.16
N VAL A 45 -13.76 -4.81 -8.73
CA VAL A 45 -14.80 -4.01 -9.37
C VAL A 45 -14.18 -2.71 -9.88
N MET A 46 -14.60 -2.29 -11.07
CA MET A 46 -14.23 -1.01 -11.67
C MET A 46 -15.49 -0.19 -11.86
N LEU A 47 -15.47 1.05 -11.39
CA LEU A 47 -16.52 2.04 -11.53
C LEU A 47 -15.98 3.26 -12.28
N GLN A 48 -16.85 3.92 -13.08
CA GLN A 48 -16.54 5.20 -13.71
C GLN A 48 -17.72 6.15 -13.58
N GLU A 49 -17.45 7.43 -13.31
CA GLU A 49 -18.42 8.51 -13.51
C GLU A 49 -18.29 9.10 -14.92
N ASP A 50 -19.37 9.67 -15.42
CA ASP A 50 -19.34 10.56 -16.57
C ASP A 50 -18.79 11.93 -16.13
N ILE A 51 -17.49 12.06 -16.10
CA ILE A 51 -16.80 13.28 -15.64
C ILE A 51 -17.06 14.50 -16.54
N THR A 52 -17.62 14.32 -17.74
CA THR A 52 -18.05 15.45 -18.58
C THR A 52 -19.18 16.23 -17.94
N LYS A 53 -19.92 15.60 -17.03
CA LYS A 53 -20.97 16.21 -16.20
C LYS A 53 -20.49 16.64 -14.82
N GLY A 54 -19.20 16.48 -14.55
CA GLY A 54 -18.58 16.75 -13.26
C GLY A 54 -18.52 15.52 -12.37
N GLN A 55 -17.52 15.49 -11.51
CA GLN A 55 -17.37 14.49 -10.46
C GLN A 55 -18.30 14.85 -9.30
N ARG A 56 -19.26 14.00 -9.01
CA ARG A 56 -20.35 14.30 -8.09
C ARG A 56 -20.51 13.34 -6.93
N VAL A 57 -19.99 12.11 -7.05
CA VAL A 57 -20.05 11.11 -6.00
C VAL A 57 -19.10 11.49 -4.87
N GLU A 58 -19.62 11.53 -3.63
CA GLU A 58 -18.88 11.83 -2.40
C GLU A 58 -18.77 10.63 -1.48
N ALA A 59 -19.73 9.70 -1.56
CA ALA A 59 -19.62 8.40 -0.89
C ALA A 59 -20.41 7.35 -1.67
N PHE A 60 -19.89 6.13 -1.74
CA PHE A 60 -20.55 5.00 -2.38
C PHE A 60 -20.21 3.68 -1.72
N THR A 61 -21.10 2.72 -1.86
CA THR A 61 -20.95 1.33 -1.42
C THR A 61 -21.19 0.37 -2.57
N VAL A 62 -20.38 -0.69 -2.63
CA VAL A 62 -20.54 -1.80 -3.57
C VAL A 62 -20.82 -3.07 -2.81
N GLU A 63 -21.88 -3.78 -3.22
CA GLU A 63 -22.28 -5.04 -2.64
C GLU A 63 -22.39 -6.12 -3.73
N ALA A 64 -22.10 -7.36 -3.37
CA ALA A 64 -22.23 -8.54 -4.21
C ALA A 64 -23.36 -9.44 -3.67
N LEU A 65 -24.22 -9.92 -4.54
CA LEU A 65 -25.25 -10.91 -4.18
C LEU A 65 -24.65 -12.30 -4.23
N THR A 66 -24.38 -12.85 -3.05
CA THR A 66 -23.88 -14.20 -2.81
C THR A 66 -25.03 -15.15 -2.46
N ASP A 67 -24.75 -16.43 -2.24
CA ASP A 67 -25.75 -17.39 -1.74
C ASP A 67 -26.29 -17.03 -0.36
N ASN A 68 -25.53 -16.25 0.42
CA ASN A 68 -25.91 -15.80 1.76
C ASN A 68 -26.55 -14.38 1.76
N GLY A 69 -26.96 -13.89 0.59
CA GLY A 69 -27.52 -12.55 0.44
C GLY A 69 -26.49 -11.49 0.03
N TRP A 70 -26.90 -10.23 0.15
CA TRP A 70 -26.05 -9.11 -0.17
C TRP A 70 -24.88 -8.97 0.82
N LYS A 71 -23.67 -8.89 0.29
CA LYS A 71 -22.44 -8.71 1.05
C LYS A 71 -21.73 -7.45 0.56
N GLU A 72 -21.43 -6.52 1.46
CA GLU A 72 -20.55 -5.40 1.15
C GLU A 72 -19.16 -5.93 0.75
N VAL A 73 -18.67 -5.49 -0.41
CA VAL A 73 -17.36 -5.86 -0.95
C VAL A 73 -16.42 -4.66 -1.04
N GLY A 74 -16.96 -3.45 -0.93
CA GLY A 74 -16.14 -2.26 -0.88
C GLY A 74 -16.96 -0.98 -0.80
N LYS A 75 -16.31 0.08 -0.34
CA LYS A 75 -16.85 1.43 -0.27
C LYS A 75 -15.75 2.47 -0.53
N GLY A 76 -16.15 3.68 -0.82
CA GLY A 76 -15.22 4.77 -1.05
C GLY A 76 -15.90 6.13 -1.05
N THR A 77 -15.09 7.18 -1.14
CA THR A 77 -15.56 8.57 -1.11
C THR A 77 -15.83 9.11 -2.52
N THR A 78 -15.05 8.75 -3.51
CA THR A 78 -15.19 9.25 -4.88
C THR A 78 -15.02 8.12 -5.88
N ILE A 79 -15.76 8.19 -6.99
CA ILE A 79 -15.58 7.31 -8.15
C ILE A 79 -14.65 7.98 -9.18
N GLY A 80 -15.00 9.17 -9.66
CA GLY A 80 -14.24 9.90 -10.66
C GLY A 80 -14.14 9.18 -11.99
N TYR A 81 -13.10 9.50 -12.77
CA TYR A 81 -12.91 8.90 -14.09
C TYR A 81 -12.80 7.38 -14.03
N LYS A 82 -12.09 6.81 -13.04
CA LYS A 82 -11.98 5.36 -12.87
C LYS A 82 -11.58 5.01 -11.44
N ARG A 83 -12.43 4.26 -10.77
CA ARG A 83 -12.18 3.69 -9.45
C ARG A 83 -12.12 2.17 -9.52
N MET A 84 -11.07 1.58 -9.00
CA MET A 84 -10.93 0.14 -8.85
C MET A 84 -10.94 -0.23 -7.36
N LEU A 85 -11.75 -1.23 -7.01
CA LEU A 85 -11.85 -1.79 -5.67
C LEU A 85 -11.45 -3.25 -5.71
N ARG A 86 -10.41 -3.62 -4.94
CA ARG A 86 -10.05 -5.01 -4.69
C ARG A 86 -10.63 -5.46 -3.36
N PHE A 87 -11.05 -6.70 -3.31
CA PHE A 87 -11.62 -7.34 -2.13
C PHE A 87 -11.35 -8.85 -2.17
N PRO A 88 -11.49 -9.56 -1.02
CA PRO A 88 -11.42 -11.02 -0.99
C PRO A 88 -12.45 -11.63 -1.95
N ALA A 89 -12.04 -12.64 -2.71
CA ALA A 89 -12.88 -13.27 -3.73
C ALA A 89 -14.24 -13.73 -3.19
N VAL A 90 -15.27 -13.44 -3.95
CA VAL A 90 -16.65 -13.85 -3.64
C VAL A 90 -17.34 -14.41 -4.88
N ASN A 91 -18.14 -15.47 -4.71
CA ASN A 91 -19.02 -15.98 -5.76
C ASN A 91 -20.34 -15.20 -5.75
N ALA A 92 -20.65 -14.51 -6.84
CA ALA A 92 -21.81 -13.64 -6.91
C ALA A 92 -22.60 -13.80 -8.22
N ASN A 93 -23.89 -13.44 -8.17
CA ASN A 93 -24.79 -13.38 -9.31
C ASN A 93 -25.02 -11.95 -9.79
N LYS A 94 -24.97 -10.98 -8.88
CA LYS A 94 -25.24 -9.57 -9.14
C LYS A 94 -24.32 -8.68 -8.33
N LEU A 95 -24.12 -7.46 -8.81
CA LEU A 95 -23.54 -6.35 -8.06
C LEU A 95 -24.60 -5.29 -7.83
N ARG A 96 -24.54 -4.64 -6.68
CA ARG A 96 -25.28 -3.42 -6.39
C ARG A 96 -24.29 -2.30 -6.11
N VAL A 97 -24.46 -1.18 -6.80
CA VAL A 97 -23.74 0.05 -6.54
C VAL A 97 -24.73 1.04 -5.94
N ARG A 98 -24.48 1.47 -4.71
CA ARG A 98 -25.27 2.48 -4.00
C ARG A 98 -24.44 3.75 -3.90
N ILE A 99 -25.05 4.88 -4.26
CA ILE A 99 -24.48 6.20 -4.04
C ILE A 99 -24.98 6.71 -2.70
N ASP A 100 -24.11 6.66 -1.69
CA ASP A 100 -24.47 7.03 -0.33
C ASP A 100 -24.60 8.57 -0.21
N GLU A 101 -23.66 9.30 -0.84
CA GLU A 101 -23.65 10.76 -0.86
C GLU A 101 -23.21 11.29 -2.24
N CYS A 102 -23.84 12.32 -2.72
CA CYS A 102 -23.43 13.03 -3.93
C CYS A 102 -23.87 14.50 -3.93
N ARG A 103 -23.08 15.33 -4.59
CA ARG A 103 -23.44 16.71 -4.96
C ARG A 103 -24.25 16.66 -6.23
N LEU A 104 -25.46 17.04 -6.25
CA LEU A 104 -26.31 16.93 -7.42
C LEU A 104 -26.46 15.47 -7.91
N THR A 105 -27.11 15.29 -9.05
CA THR A 105 -27.29 13.97 -9.67
C THR A 105 -25.96 13.40 -10.13
N ALA A 106 -25.58 12.24 -9.64
CA ALA A 106 -24.40 11.50 -10.05
C ALA A 106 -24.68 10.66 -11.31
N TYR A 107 -23.68 10.50 -12.14
CA TYR A 107 -23.76 9.76 -13.39
C TYR A 107 -22.69 8.68 -13.43
N VAL A 108 -23.06 7.45 -13.11
CA VAL A 108 -22.18 6.29 -13.24
C VAL A 108 -22.23 5.78 -14.67
N SER A 109 -21.16 5.94 -15.40
CA SER A 109 -21.07 5.62 -16.84
C SER A 109 -20.66 4.19 -17.12
N GLN A 110 -19.94 3.57 -16.19
CA GLN A 110 -19.51 2.18 -16.33
C GLN A 110 -19.39 1.47 -14.98
N VAL A 111 -19.85 0.21 -14.98
CA VAL A 111 -19.61 -0.76 -13.91
C VAL A 111 -19.06 -2.04 -14.54
N ALA A 112 -17.96 -2.55 -14.03
CA ALA A 112 -17.35 -3.79 -14.49
C ALA A 112 -16.87 -4.61 -13.30
N ALA A 113 -16.84 -5.92 -13.45
CA ALA A 113 -16.31 -6.84 -12.44
C ALA A 113 -15.37 -7.86 -13.09
N TYR A 114 -14.32 -8.18 -12.38
CA TYR A 114 -13.27 -9.08 -12.85
C TYR A 114 -12.82 -10.02 -11.73
N TYR A 115 -12.20 -11.10 -12.13
CA TYR A 115 -11.32 -11.85 -11.26
C TYR A 115 -9.87 -11.52 -11.63
N ALA A 116 -9.17 -10.96 -10.71
CA ALA A 116 -7.74 -10.69 -10.83
C ALA A 116 -6.99 -11.76 -10.03
N GLU A 117 -6.19 -12.59 -10.69
CA GLU A 117 -5.32 -13.51 -9.99
C GLU A 117 -4.58 -12.77 -8.88
N PRO A 118 -4.47 -13.33 -7.67
CA PRO A 118 -3.59 -12.76 -6.67
C PRO A 118 -2.22 -12.59 -7.33
N LEU A 119 -1.72 -11.37 -7.36
CA LEU A 119 -0.28 -11.21 -7.59
C LEU A 119 0.35 -12.13 -6.56
N GLN A 120 1.14 -13.12 -7.01
CA GLN A 120 2.01 -13.80 -6.08
C GLN A 120 2.68 -12.66 -5.35
N GLU A 121 2.37 -12.52 -4.06
CA GLU A 121 3.26 -11.78 -3.21
C GLU A 121 4.59 -12.48 -3.51
N GLU A 122 5.44 -11.82 -4.30
CA GLU A 122 6.84 -12.10 -4.13
C GLU A 122 6.96 -12.03 -2.61
N THR A 123 7.16 -13.20 -1.99
CA THR A 123 7.78 -13.23 -0.68
C THR A 123 9.03 -12.46 -0.96
N THR A 124 8.95 -11.16 -0.72
CA THR A 124 10.07 -10.27 -0.84
C THR A 124 11.03 -10.89 0.16
N LYS A 125 11.92 -11.75 -0.36
CA LYS A 125 13.18 -11.96 0.32
C LYS A 125 13.52 -10.56 0.71
N GLU A 126 13.76 -10.34 2.00
CA GLU A 126 14.18 -9.03 2.45
C GLU A 126 15.53 -8.75 1.80
N ASP A 127 15.54 -8.53 0.47
CA ASP A 127 16.74 -8.23 -0.33
C ASP A 127 17.45 -6.99 0.18
N TRP A 128 16.77 -6.25 1.06
CA TRP A 128 17.25 -5.07 1.75
C TRP A 128 17.86 -5.36 3.14
N ASN A 129 17.88 -6.61 3.58
CA ASN A 129 18.50 -7.01 4.84
C ASN A 129 19.13 -8.41 4.72
N ASN A 130 20.46 -8.47 4.74
CA ASN A 130 21.20 -9.75 4.70
C ASN A 130 21.85 -10.13 6.03
N LEU A 131 21.62 -9.35 7.10
CA LEU A 131 22.09 -9.66 8.45
C LEU A 131 20.93 -10.17 9.32
N PRO A 132 20.90 -11.46 9.71
CA PRO A 132 19.83 -12.01 10.52
C PRO A 132 19.59 -11.22 11.82
N ARG A 133 18.34 -10.79 12.04
CA ARG A 133 17.95 -9.99 13.21
C ARG A 133 17.98 -10.79 14.53
N SER A 134 18.09 -12.11 14.47
CA SER A 134 18.19 -12.95 15.67
C SER A 134 19.39 -12.62 16.57
N GLY A 135 20.42 -12.00 16.01
CA GLY A 135 21.58 -11.52 16.78
C GLY A 135 21.48 -10.06 17.23
N TRP A 136 20.41 -9.35 16.87
CA TRP A 136 20.24 -7.94 17.16
C TRP A 136 19.63 -7.73 18.55
N LYS A 137 20.04 -6.61 19.18
CA LYS A 137 19.47 -6.18 20.46
C LYS A 137 19.12 -4.70 20.38
N GLN A 138 17.87 -4.37 20.65
CA GLN A 138 17.46 -2.98 20.79
C GLN A 138 18.02 -2.41 22.09
N VAL A 139 18.83 -1.37 21.99
CA VAL A 139 19.47 -0.67 23.11
C VAL A 139 18.61 0.49 23.58
N ALA A 140 18.02 1.24 22.63
CA ALA A 140 17.08 2.32 22.90
C ALA A 140 15.98 2.36 21.84
N ALA A 141 14.82 2.84 22.23
CA ALA A 141 13.65 2.96 21.33
C ALA A 141 13.56 4.32 20.64
N SER A 142 14.07 5.37 21.25
CA SER A 142 13.99 6.74 20.71
C SER A 142 15.18 7.58 21.20
N PRO A 143 16.11 7.95 20.32
CA PRO A 143 16.25 7.45 18.95
C PRO A 143 16.50 5.93 18.92
N LEU A 144 16.01 5.27 17.87
CA LEU A 144 16.17 3.82 17.73
C LEU A 144 17.66 3.46 17.67
N THR A 145 18.13 2.70 18.64
CA THR A 145 19.52 2.26 18.73
C THR A 145 19.57 0.75 18.82
N ILE A 146 20.39 0.12 17.97
CA ILE A 146 20.49 -1.33 17.83
C ILE A 146 21.94 -1.77 17.94
N ASP A 147 22.24 -2.77 18.80
CA ASP A 147 23.46 -3.57 18.75
C ASP A 147 23.24 -4.71 17.73
N LEU A 148 24.06 -4.77 16.70
CA LEU A 148 24.00 -5.81 15.66
C LEU A 148 24.58 -7.15 16.12
N GLY A 149 25.08 -7.21 17.37
CA GLY A 149 25.66 -8.41 18.00
C GLY A 149 27.09 -8.72 17.58
N LYS A 150 27.57 -8.13 16.49
CA LYS A 150 28.93 -8.26 15.97
C LYS A 150 29.33 -7.05 15.15
N THR A 151 30.64 -6.86 14.99
CA THR A 151 31.17 -5.87 14.04
C THR A 151 30.99 -6.36 12.61
N VAL A 152 30.43 -5.51 11.75
CA VAL A 152 30.17 -5.77 10.35
C VAL A 152 30.55 -4.57 9.48
N THR A 153 30.74 -4.80 8.19
CA THR A 153 30.94 -3.73 7.21
C THR A 153 29.62 -3.49 6.49
N LEU A 154 29.07 -2.29 6.61
CA LEU A 154 27.78 -1.90 6.05
C LEU A 154 27.95 -1.16 4.73
N SER A 155 27.08 -1.46 3.74
CA SER A 155 26.97 -0.73 2.48
C SER A 155 25.70 0.10 2.36
N SER A 156 24.66 -0.23 3.11
CA SER A 156 23.39 0.50 3.12
C SER A 156 22.59 0.20 4.39
N PHE A 157 21.60 1.04 4.66
CA PHE A 157 20.48 0.69 5.53
C PHE A 157 19.16 0.83 4.79
N THR A 158 18.12 0.18 5.28
CA THR A 158 16.76 0.27 4.74
C THR A 158 15.78 0.56 5.85
N TYR A 159 14.85 1.46 5.59
CA TYR A 159 13.64 1.63 6.37
C TYR A 159 12.46 1.02 5.61
N ALA A 160 11.82 0.03 6.20
CA ALA A 160 10.65 -0.68 5.67
C ALA A 160 9.47 -0.46 6.63
N PRO A 161 8.66 0.58 6.44
CA PRO A 161 7.56 0.87 7.34
C PRO A 161 6.55 -0.27 7.34
N SER A 162 5.95 -0.56 8.51
CA SER A 162 4.90 -1.56 8.63
C SER A 162 3.70 -1.16 7.76
N LYS A 163 3.26 -2.06 6.87
CA LYS A 163 2.12 -1.83 5.96
C LYS A 163 0.78 -1.67 6.69
N ALA A 164 0.70 -2.07 7.94
CA ALA A 164 -0.55 -2.14 8.68
C ALA A 164 -1.16 -0.78 9.01
N GLU A 165 -0.37 0.29 8.99
CA GLU A 165 -0.87 1.61 9.36
C GLU A 165 -0.06 2.72 8.67
N VAL A 166 -0.68 3.42 7.75
CA VAL A 166 -0.22 4.76 7.33
C VAL A 166 -0.43 5.66 8.54
N LYS A 167 0.61 5.84 9.35
CA LYS A 167 0.54 6.64 10.59
C LYS A 167 1.20 7.99 10.39
N PRO A 168 0.66 9.05 11.00
CA PRO A 168 1.35 10.33 11.08
C PRO A 168 2.68 10.26 11.85
N THR A 169 2.98 9.11 12.49
CA THR A 169 4.22 8.84 13.25
C THR A 169 5.32 8.19 12.41
N MET A 170 5.09 7.94 11.11
CA MET A 170 6.05 7.34 10.20
C MET A 170 7.29 8.23 10.02
N ALA A 171 8.47 7.60 9.93
CA ALA A 171 9.69 8.35 9.65
C ALA A 171 9.65 8.99 8.26
N PHE A 172 9.91 10.29 8.21
CA PHE A 172 9.99 11.08 6.99
C PHE A 172 11.40 11.61 6.75
N ARG A 173 11.98 12.33 7.74
CA ARG A 173 13.38 12.75 7.71
C ARG A 173 14.19 11.87 8.62
N TYR A 174 15.45 11.64 8.26
CA TYR A 174 16.34 10.77 9.02
C TYR A 174 17.77 11.30 9.06
N GLN A 175 18.46 10.91 10.14
CA GLN A 175 19.91 10.89 10.26
C GLN A 175 20.31 9.49 10.74
N PHE A 176 21.35 8.94 10.12
CA PHE A 176 21.81 7.59 10.43
C PHE A 176 23.23 7.63 10.98
N PHE A 177 23.45 6.96 12.08
CA PHE A 177 24.73 6.94 12.77
C PHE A 177 25.21 5.51 12.99
N VAL A 178 26.53 5.36 13.01
CA VAL A 178 27.21 4.11 13.31
C VAL A 178 28.18 4.29 14.48
N SER A 179 28.41 3.19 15.20
CA SER A 179 29.36 3.18 16.31
C SER A 179 29.99 1.78 16.47
N MET A 180 31.19 1.74 17.01
CA MET A 180 31.88 0.50 17.37
C MET A 180 31.68 0.13 18.84
N ASP A 181 31.41 1.11 19.70
CA ASP A 181 31.37 0.98 21.16
C ASP A 181 30.00 1.33 21.79
N GLY A 182 29.07 1.84 20.95
CA GLY A 182 27.75 2.31 21.39
C GLY A 182 27.78 3.63 22.14
N LYS A 183 28.93 4.32 22.20
CA LYS A 183 29.12 5.58 22.91
C LYS A 183 29.56 6.69 21.95
N SER A 184 30.55 6.41 21.13
CA SER A 184 31.10 7.33 20.13
C SER A 184 30.39 7.10 18.81
N TRP A 185 29.66 8.11 18.34
CA TRP A 185 28.80 8.02 17.15
C TRP A 185 29.37 8.81 16.00
N LYS A 186 29.36 8.21 14.83
CA LYS A 186 29.70 8.87 13.56
C LYS A 186 28.47 8.88 12.67
N GLU A 187 28.07 10.07 12.24
CA GLU A 187 27.03 10.19 11.21
C GLU A 187 27.54 9.63 9.88
N VAL A 188 26.72 8.80 9.26
CA VAL A 188 26.98 8.33 7.90
C VAL A 188 26.43 9.39 6.95
N PRO A 189 27.13 9.78 5.88
CA PRO A 189 26.64 10.78 4.92
C PRO A 189 25.51 10.22 4.05
N ALA A 190 24.39 9.95 4.67
CA ALA A 190 23.16 9.37 4.11
C ALA A 190 21.91 9.95 4.77
N SER A 191 22.03 11.12 5.44
CA SER A 191 20.86 11.82 5.97
C SER A 191 20.01 12.40 4.86
N GLY A 192 18.70 12.43 5.07
CA GLY A 192 17.77 12.93 4.06
C GLY A 192 16.32 12.69 4.39
N GLU A 193 15.51 12.56 3.34
CA GLU A 193 14.09 12.33 3.41
C GLU A 193 13.72 11.04 2.68
N PHE A 194 12.78 10.26 3.24
CA PHE A 194 12.19 9.13 2.56
C PHE A 194 11.13 9.61 1.58
N SER A 195 11.42 9.46 0.28
CA SER A 195 10.58 9.99 -0.78
C SER A 195 9.21 9.31 -0.82
N ASN A 196 8.13 10.10 -0.83
CA ASN A 196 6.75 9.65 -0.99
C ASN A 196 6.29 8.56 0.00
N ILE A 197 6.98 8.37 1.11
CA ILE A 197 6.76 7.25 2.02
C ILE A 197 5.37 7.28 2.67
N MET A 198 4.79 8.46 2.85
CA MET A 198 3.45 8.64 3.43
C MET A 198 2.33 8.13 2.52
N HIS A 199 2.54 8.16 1.20
CA HIS A 199 1.55 7.72 0.22
C HIS A 199 1.85 6.35 -0.36
N ASN A 200 3.12 5.94 -0.30
CA ASN A 200 3.59 4.65 -0.80
C ASN A 200 4.62 4.07 0.18
N PRO A 201 4.19 3.39 1.25
CA PRO A 201 5.05 2.88 2.31
C PRO A 201 5.81 1.61 1.89
N LEU A 202 6.65 1.74 0.88
CA LEU A 202 7.55 0.67 0.44
C LEU A 202 8.90 0.78 1.15
N PRO A 203 9.66 -0.34 1.27
CA PRO A 203 11.03 -0.32 1.75
C PRO A 203 11.88 0.66 0.95
N GLN A 204 12.60 1.54 1.64
CA GLN A 204 13.50 2.51 1.03
C GLN A 204 14.92 2.28 1.50
N THR A 205 15.79 1.89 0.58
CA THR A 205 17.20 1.61 0.84
C THR A 205 18.04 2.84 0.55
N VAL A 206 18.86 3.19 1.54
CA VAL A 206 19.81 4.29 1.47
C VAL A 206 21.21 3.70 1.38
N ALA A 207 21.83 3.80 0.20
CA ALA A 207 23.18 3.34 -0.04
C ALA A 207 24.19 4.34 0.56
N PHE A 208 25.26 3.81 1.17
CA PHE A 208 26.33 4.64 1.68
C PHE A 208 27.34 4.95 0.57
N SER A 209 27.84 6.18 0.54
CA SER A 209 28.89 6.60 -0.40
C SER A 209 30.21 5.87 -0.16
N GLN A 210 30.44 5.44 1.07
CA GLN A 210 31.60 4.64 1.49
C GLN A 210 31.12 3.52 2.43
N LYS A 211 31.78 2.38 2.36
CA LYS A 211 31.59 1.28 3.29
C LYS A 211 31.98 1.72 4.71
N VAL A 212 31.19 1.34 5.70
CA VAL A 212 31.45 1.72 7.10
C VAL A 212 31.43 0.49 8.01
N GLN A 213 32.37 0.42 8.95
CA GLN A 213 32.36 -0.59 10.00
C GLN A 213 31.47 -0.13 11.14
N ALA A 214 30.63 -1.03 11.63
CA ALA A 214 29.74 -0.79 12.74
C ALA A 214 29.45 -2.06 13.53
N ARG A 215 29.28 -1.91 14.83
CA ARG A 215 28.62 -2.87 15.71
C ARG A 215 27.26 -2.33 16.15
N PHE A 216 27.14 -1.02 16.31
CA PHE A 216 25.90 -0.34 16.68
C PHE A 216 25.45 0.58 15.57
N ILE A 217 24.15 0.65 15.40
CA ILE A 217 23.49 1.61 14.50
C ILE A 217 22.47 2.43 15.29
N LYS A 218 22.28 3.68 14.89
CA LYS A 218 21.27 4.57 15.47
C LYS A 218 20.56 5.31 14.34
N LEU A 219 19.24 5.31 14.40
CA LEU A 219 18.38 6.07 13.50
C LEU A 219 17.67 7.16 14.31
N GLU A 220 17.96 8.40 13.99
CA GLU A 220 17.19 9.55 14.42
C GLU A 220 16.25 9.92 13.28
N ALA A 221 14.94 9.90 13.55
CA ALA A 221 13.95 10.14 12.53
C ALA A 221 12.83 11.05 13.04
N THR A 222 12.31 11.87 12.14
CA THR A 222 11.17 12.76 12.41
C THR A 222 10.06 12.52 11.40
N THR A 223 8.86 12.82 11.82
CA THR A 223 7.65 12.87 11.02
C THR A 223 7.64 14.13 10.13
N PRO A 224 6.70 14.29 9.20
CA PRO A 224 6.60 15.50 8.38
C PRO A 224 6.42 16.79 9.19
N ASP A 225 5.74 16.72 10.33
CA ASP A 225 5.53 17.86 11.26
C ASP A 225 6.68 18.05 12.28
N ALA A 226 7.83 17.42 12.01
CA ALA A 226 9.06 17.52 12.80
C ALA A 226 8.98 16.96 14.23
N THR A 227 7.97 16.13 14.53
CA THR A 227 7.96 15.37 15.79
C THR A 227 8.83 14.10 15.66
N VAL A 228 9.22 13.51 16.79
CA VAL A 228 10.03 12.29 16.78
C VAL A 228 9.22 11.12 16.20
N ALA A 229 9.72 10.50 15.13
CA ALA A 229 9.09 9.34 14.54
C ALA A 229 9.29 8.09 15.40
N LYS A 230 8.28 7.21 15.41
CA LYS A 230 8.36 5.90 16.07
C LYS A 230 8.76 4.85 15.03
N VAL A 231 9.97 4.34 15.17
CA VAL A 231 10.51 3.30 14.29
C VAL A 231 10.83 2.07 15.13
N ASN A 232 10.39 0.90 14.66
CA ASN A 232 10.67 -0.38 15.31
C ASN A 232 11.89 -1.06 14.69
N MET A 233 12.57 -1.88 15.47
CA MET A 233 13.76 -2.60 15.01
C MET A 233 13.50 -3.51 13.80
N ASN A 234 12.32 -4.11 13.69
CA ASN A 234 11.92 -4.95 12.57
C ASN A 234 11.65 -4.18 11.27
N GLU A 235 11.49 -2.86 11.35
CA GLU A 235 11.35 -1.97 10.19
C GLU A 235 12.72 -1.55 9.62
N ILE A 236 13.82 -1.93 10.27
CA ILE A 236 15.19 -1.60 9.84
C ILE A 236 15.85 -2.84 9.23
N GLY A 237 16.57 -2.64 8.16
CA GLY A 237 17.47 -3.60 7.57
C GLY A 237 18.83 -2.98 7.25
N VAL A 238 19.82 -3.85 7.11
CA VAL A 238 21.17 -3.45 6.70
C VAL A 238 21.73 -4.43 5.68
N MET A 239 22.56 -3.93 4.78
CA MET A 239 23.32 -4.77 3.86
C MET A 239 24.77 -4.82 4.31
N VAL A 240 25.17 -6.03 4.67
CA VAL A 240 26.54 -6.36 5.06
C VAL A 240 27.27 -6.89 3.85
N ILE A 241 28.51 -6.46 3.72
CA ILE A 241 29.44 -6.92 2.70
C ILE A 241 30.66 -7.57 3.37
N PRO A 242 31.29 -8.52 2.66
CA PRO A 242 32.51 -9.17 3.15
C PRO A 242 33.65 -8.21 3.47
#